data_4669fc5fe944c1bf8fd7590e88b3a06f
#
_entry.id   4669fc5fe944c1bf8fd7590e88b3a06f
#
_cell.length_a   1.000
_cell.length_b   1.000
_cell.length_c   1.000
_cell.angle_alpha   90.00
_cell.angle_beta   90.00
_cell.angle_gamma   90.00
#
_symmetry.space_group_name_H-M   'P 1'
#
loop_
_entity.id
_entity.type
_entity.pdbx_description
1 polymer ?
#
loop_
_entity_poly.entity_id
_entity_poly.type
_entity_poly.pdbx_seq_one_letter_code
_entity_poly.pdbx_strand_id
1 'polypeptide(L)'
;MSIKVGINGFGRIGRMVLRCSLQHPEIEIVGINDLCPADYLAYMLKYDTMHGRFRADVSSSDKGIIVNGRSIPVYAERDPANLPWKEIGAEYVIESTGLFLTKERAAGHIAAGAKHVVMSAPSKDDTPMFVMGVNQDTYTSDMTFVSNASCTTNCLAPVAKVLHDNFGIADGLMTTVHSTTATQKTVDGVSVKDWRGGRAASGNIIPSSTGAAKAVGKVIPSLNGKLTGMSMRVPTLDVSVVDLTVNLEKPATYDEICAAMKTASEGELKGILDYTDEAVVSSDFLGDTHTSIFDAKAGIALTDTFVKVVSWYDNEIGYSDKILCLIEHMYSVDHK
;
A
#
# COMPACT_ATOMS: atom_id res chain seq x y z
N MET A 1 -12.90 -4.66 22.53
CA MET A 1 -13.71 -5.33 21.45
C MET A 1 -12.83 -5.39 20.24
N SER A 2 -12.85 -6.49 19.49
CA SER A 2 -12.03 -6.62 18.27
C SER A 2 -12.69 -5.87 17.09
N ILE A 3 -11.85 -5.29 16.22
CA ILE A 3 -12.26 -4.66 14.97
C ILE A 3 -12.47 -5.77 13.94
N LYS A 4 -13.71 -6.00 13.54
CA LYS A 4 -14.07 -7.10 12.64
C LYS A 4 -13.91 -6.68 11.17
N VAL A 5 -13.02 -7.37 10.47
CA VAL A 5 -12.60 -7.04 9.10
C VAL A 5 -12.90 -8.19 8.14
N GLY A 6 -13.56 -7.88 7.03
CA GLY A 6 -13.70 -8.77 5.89
C GLY A 6 -12.65 -8.47 4.81
N ILE A 7 -12.19 -9.48 4.08
CA ILE A 7 -11.28 -9.32 2.94
C ILE A 7 -11.99 -9.75 1.67
N ASN A 8 -12.14 -8.87 0.70
CA ASN A 8 -12.62 -9.18 -0.63
C ASN A 8 -11.45 -9.21 -1.63
N GLY A 9 -11.11 -10.40 -2.13
CA GLY A 9 -9.92 -10.67 -2.94
C GLY A 9 -8.74 -11.14 -2.09
N PHE A 10 -8.39 -12.41 -2.24
CA PHE A 10 -7.27 -13.03 -1.50
C PHE A 10 -6.03 -13.22 -2.38
N GLY A 11 -5.77 -12.19 -3.21
CA GLY A 11 -4.56 -12.05 -4.03
C GLY A 11 -3.32 -11.72 -3.18
N ARG A 12 -2.29 -11.10 -3.78
CA ARG A 12 -1.07 -10.71 -3.04
C ARG A 12 -1.42 -9.89 -1.79
N ILE A 13 -2.11 -8.76 -1.98
CA ILE A 13 -2.41 -7.83 -0.88
C ILE A 13 -3.33 -8.47 0.18
N GLY A 14 -4.42 -9.13 -0.22
CA GLY A 14 -5.31 -9.78 0.75
C GLY A 14 -4.60 -10.81 1.62
N ARG A 15 -3.65 -11.60 1.06
CA ARG A 15 -2.85 -12.54 1.83
C ARG A 15 -1.83 -11.84 2.75
N MET A 16 -1.18 -10.76 2.28
CA MET A 16 -0.25 -10.01 3.12
C MET A 16 -0.97 -9.28 4.24
N VAL A 17 -2.15 -8.72 4.01
CA VAL A 17 -3.02 -8.17 5.06
C VAL A 17 -3.30 -9.23 6.14
N LEU A 18 -3.67 -10.46 5.77
CA LEU A 18 -3.90 -11.51 6.76
C LEU A 18 -2.61 -11.90 7.50
N ARG A 19 -1.46 -11.94 6.83
CA ARG A 19 -0.18 -12.18 7.48
C ARG A 19 0.17 -11.07 8.49
N CYS A 20 -0.01 -9.80 8.11
CA CYS A 20 0.25 -8.64 8.97
C CYS A 20 -0.74 -8.58 10.14
N SER A 21 -2.01 -9.01 9.96
CA SER A 21 -3.04 -8.92 11.00
C SER A 21 -2.69 -9.68 12.29
N LEU A 22 -1.76 -10.64 12.24
CA LEU A 22 -1.26 -11.31 13.46
C LEU A 22 -0.43 -10.38 14.37
N GLN A 23 0.02 -9.25 13.85
CA GLN A 23 0.74 -8.21 14.61
C GLN A 23 -0.20 -7.07 15.05
N HIS A 24 -1.48 -7.12 14.64
CA HIS A 24 -2.53 -6.17 15.01
C HIS A 24 -3.58 -6.87 15.90
N PRO A 25 -3.35 -7.00 17.21
CA PRO A 25 -4.20 -7.81 18.11
C PRO A 25 -5.64 -7.29 18.22
N GLU A 26 -5.87 -6.02 17.87
CA GLU A 26 -7.21 -5.41 17.85
C GLU A 26 -8.03 -5.85 16.63
N ILE A 27 -7.37 -6.28 15.56
CA ILE A 27 -8.02 -6.65 14.28
C ILE A 27 -8.33 -8.13 14.23
N GLU A 28 -9.55 -8.42 13.81
CA GLU A 28 -10.08 -9.76 13.64
C GLU A 28 -10.58 -9.96 12.20
N ILE A 29 -9.84 -10.77 11.40
CA ILE A 29 -10.34 -11.18 10.09
C ILE A 29 -11.46 -12.20 10.27
N VAL A 30 -12.69 -11.81 9.93
CA VAL A 30 -13.90 -12.61 10.17
C VAL A 30 -14.42 -13.32 8.93
N GLY A 31 -13.92 -12.98 7.74
CA GLY A 31 -14.27 -13.66 6.49
C GLY A 31 -13.42 -13.22 5.32
N ILE A 32 -13.29 -14.11 4.34
CA ILE A 32 -12.55 -13.89 3.11
C ILE A 32 -13.49 -14.22 1.93
N ASN A 33 -13.46 -13.41 0.89
CA ASN A 33 -14.09 -13.72 -0.37
C ASN A 33 -13.04 -13.86 -1.47
N ASP A 34 -13.01 -15.00 -2.15
CA ASP A 34 -12.20 -15.26 -3.33
C ASP A 34 -12.83 -16.39 -4.14
N LEU A 35 -12.64 -16.41 -5.47
CA LEU A 35 -13.24 -17.42 -6.34
C LEU A 35 -12.49 -18.75 -6.36
N CYS A 36 -11.34 -18.82 -5.69
CA CYS A 36 -10.55 -20.05 -5.54
C CYS A 36 -11.01 -20.89 -4.35
N PRO A 37 -10.83 -22.20 -4.36
CA PRO A 37 -11.20 -23.06 -3.24
C PRO A 37 -10.31 -22.84 -2.02
N ALA A 38 -10.85 -23.06 -0.82
CA ALA A 38 -10.22 -22.73 0.46
C ALA A 38 -8.88 -23.46 0.70
N ASP A 39 -8.74 -24.70 0.25
CA ASP A 39 -7.51 -25.48 0.34
C ASP A 39 -6.37 -24.86 -0.47
N TYR A 40 -6.68 -24.40 -1.70
CA TYR A 40 -5.71 -23.69 -2.54
C TYR A 40 -5.34 -22.32 -1.92
N LEU A 41 -6.30 -21.58 -1.40
CA LEU A 41 -6.03 -20.29 -0.73
C LEU A 41 -5.18 -20.49 0.54
N ALA A 42 -5.43 -21.54 1.33
CA ALA A 42 -4.60 -21.91 2.47
C ALA A 42 -3.17 -22.28 2.05
N TYR A 43 -3.01 -23.02 0.95
CA TYR A 43 -1.69 -23.31 0.37
C TYR A 43 -0.95 -22.02 -0.01
N MET A 44 -1.61 -21.10 -0.73
CA MET A 44 -1.06 -19.82 -1.16
C MET A 44 -0.77 -18.86 0.00
N LEU A 45 -1.49 -18.95 1.11
CA LEU A 45 -1.19 -18.20 2.33
C LEU A 45 0.04 -18.77 3.05
N LYS A 46 0.15 -20.09 3.08
CA LYS A 46 1.22 -20.81 3.78
C LYS A 46 2.56 -20.66 3.12
N TYR A 47 2.62 -20.71 1.80
CA TYR A 47 3.84 -20.69 1.01
C TYR A 47 3.89 -19.46 0.11
N ASP A 48 4.95 -18.70 0.23
CA ASP A 48 5.17 -17.50 -0.56
C ASP A 48 6.64 -17.43 -0.99
N THR A 49 6.89 -17.08 -2.26
CA THR A 49 8.26 -17.03 -2.80
C THR A 49 9.09 -15.92 -2.16
N MET A 50 8.47 -14.76 -1.90
CA MET A 50 9.21 -13.61 -1.36
C MET A 50 9.22 -13.58 0.16
N HIS A 51 8.05 -13.75 0.78
CA HIS A 51 7.91 -13.65 2.23
C HIS A 51 8.09 -15.01 2.94
N GLY A 52 8.45 -16.06 2.19
CA GLY A 52 8.72 -17.39 2.73
C GLY A 52 7.48 -18.07 3.33
N ARG A 53 7.73 -19.15 4.04
CA ARG A 53 6.68 -19.89 4.73
C ARG A 53 6.09 -19.05 5.87
N PHE A 54 4.77 -18.90 5.88
CA PHE A 54 4.08 -18.17 6.94
C PHE A 54 4.33 -18.81 8.31
N ARG A 55 4.73 -18.01 9.29
CA ARG A 55 5.04 -18.47 10.66
C ARG A 55 3.77 -18.61 11.51
N ALA A 56 2.74 -19.20 10.91
CA ALA A 56 1.50 -19.54 11.58
C ALA A 56 1.12 -20.98 11.22
N ASP A 57 0.32 -21.62 12.05
CA ASP A 57 -0.27 -22.91 11.70
C ASP A 57 -1.43 -22.65 10.74
N VAL A 58 -1.30 -23.14 9.48
CA VAL A 58 -2.28 -22.92 8.42
C VAL A 58 -2.77 -24.26 7.88
N SER A 59 -4.09 -24.44 7.94
CA SER A 59 -4.81 -25.55 7.32
C SER A 59 -6.12 -25.06 6.70
N SER A 60 -6.89 -25.94 6.11
CA SER A 60 -8.19 -25.64 5.53
C SER A 60 -9.25 -26.64 5.97
N SER A 61 -10.49 -26.23 5.85
CA SER A 61 -11.68 -27.07 5.95
C SER A 61 -12.60 -26.80 4.74
N ASP A 62 -13.67 -27.57 4.62
CA ASP A 62 -14.69 -27.34 3.57
C ASP A 62 -15.35 -25.95 3.64
N LYS A 63 -15.22 -25.26 4.80
CA LYS A 63 -15.86 -23.97 5.05
C LYS A 63 -14.90 -22.79 5.01
N GLY A 64 -13.58 -23.01 4.98
CA GLY A 64 -12.64 -21.90 5.01
C GLY A 64 -11.20 -22.27 5.37
N ILE A 65 -10.43 -21.25 5.70
CA ILE A 65 -9.04 -21.34 6.09
C ILE A 65 -8.96 -21.37 7.62
N ILE A 66 -8.04 -22.15 8.17
CA ILE A 66 -7.78 -22.20 9.61
C ILE A 66 -6.37 -21.64 9.84
N VAL A 67 -6.27 -20.61 10.69
CA VAL A 67 -5.00 -19.97 11.06
C VAL A 67 -4.87 -19.99 12.58
N ASN A 68 -3.81 -20.62 13.08
CA ASN A 68 -3.58 -20.80 14.54
C ASN A 68 -4.81 -21.35 15.27
N GLY A 69 -5.48 -22.34 14.66
CA GLY A 69 -6.68 -22.97 15.21
C GLY A 69 -7.98 -22.18 15.04
N ARG A 70 -7.93 -20.97 14.53
CA ARG A 70 -9.11 -20.14 14.25
C ARG A 70 -9.59 -20.33 12.84
N SER A 71 -10.87 -20.66 12.67
CA SER A 71 -11.51 -20.80 11.37
C SER A 71 -11.97 -19.45 10.82
N ILE A 72 -11.58 -19.15 9.59
CA ILE A 72 -11.97 -17.96 8.81
C ILE A 72 -12.78 -18.47 7.61
N PRO A 73 -14.08 -18.20 7.52
CA PRO A 73 -14.90 -18.66 6.42
C PRO A 73 -14.44 -18.03 5.09
N VAL A 74 -14.51 -18.84 4.03
CA VAL A 74 -14.21 -18.42 2.65
C VAL A 74 -15.50 -18.49 1.83
N TYR A 75 -15.81 -17.39 1.18
CA TYR A 75 -16.93 -17.22 0.26
C TYR A 75 -16.42 -17.11 -1.17
N ALA A 76 -17.27 -17.41 -2.15
CA ALA A 76 -16.91 -17.39 -3.58
C ALA A 76 -17.94 -16.59 -4.40
N GLU A 77 -18.25 -15.38 -3.92
CA GLU A 77 -19.25 -14.50 -4.53
C GLU A 77 -18.59 -13.51 -5.49
N ARG A 78 -19.19 -13.38 -6.68
CA ARG A 78 -18.75 -12.39 -7.69
C ARG A 78 -19.33 -11.00 -7.43
N ASP A 79 -20.56 -10.95 -6.90
CA ASP A 79 -21.23 -9.71 -6.54
C ASP A 79 -21.08 -9.47 -5.04
N PRO A 80 -20.41 -8.39 -4.64
CA PRO A 80 -20.23 -8.06 -3.22
C PRO A 80 -21.54 -7.92 -2.43
N ALA A 81 -22.65 -7.62 -3.07
CA ALA A 81 -23.96 -7.49 -2.42
C ALA A 81 -24.50 -8.82 -1.84
N ASN A 82 -24.00 -9.96 -2.33
CA ASN A 82 -24.39 -11.28 -1.86
C ASN A 82 -23.51 -11.82 -0.72
N LEU A 83 -22.52 -11.05 -0.29
CA LEU A 83 -21.63 -11.47 0.80
C LEU A 83 -22.30 -11.33 2.16
N PRO A 84 -22.08 -12.24 3.10
CA PRO A 84 -22.76 -12.22 4.40
C PRO A 84 -22.06 -11.34 5.43
N TRP A 85 -21.58 -10.14 5.04
CA TRP A 85 -20.83 -9.24 5.95
C TRP A 85 -21.59 -8.93 7.23
N LYS A 86 -22.91 -8.69 7.13
CA LYS A 86 -23.76 -8.46 8.30
C LYS A 86 -23.81 -9.64 9.25
N GLU A 87 -23.94 -10.85 8.70
CA GLU A 87 -24.09 -12.09 9.50
C GLU A 87 -22.84 -12.43 10.28
N ILE A 88 -21.66 -12.21 9.65
CA ILE A 88 -20.36 -12.47 10.29
C ILE A 88 -19.85 -11.24 11.06
N GLY A 89 -20.58 -10.11 11.02
CA GLY A 89 -20.28 -8.89 11.75
C GLY A 89 -19.06 -8.14 11.21
N ALA A 90 -18.72 -8.28 9.93
CA ALA A 90 -17.65 -7.49 9.31
C ALA A 90 -18.06 -6.03 9.22
N GLU A 91 -17.43 -5.17 9.99
CA GLU A 91 -17.71 -3.73 9.98
C GLU A 91 -16.90 -3.01 8.90
N TYR A 92 -15.65 -3.39 8.74
CA TYR A 92 -14.74 -2.88 7.72
C TYR A 92 -14.49 -3.96 6.68
N VAL A 93 -14.48 -3.58 5.40
CA VAL A 93 -14.14 -4.50 4.30
C VAL A 93 -12.95 -3.94 3.54
N ILE A 94 -11.90 -4.74 3.44
CA ILE A 94 -10.74 -4.46 2.58
C ILE A 94 -11.07 -4.96 1.18
N GLU A 95 -11.18 -4.01 0.23
CA GLU A 95 -11.40 -4.31 -1.18
C GLU A 95 -10.04 -4.45 -1.88
N SER A 96 -9.61 -5.69 -2.11
CA SER A 96 -8.31 -6.03 -2.69
C SER A 96 -8.37 -6.83 -3.99
N THR A 97 -9.54 -6.85 -4.66
CA THR A 97 -9.69 -7.46 -5.98
C THR A 97 -9.16 -6.57 -7.11
N GLY A 98 -9.09 -5.26 -6.90
CA GLY A 98 -8.78 -4.26 -7.93
C GLY A 98 -9.93 -3.99 -8.91
N LEU A 99 -11.12 -4.55 -8.67
CA LEU A 99 -12.31 -4.42 -9.54
C LEU A 99 -13.26 -3.32 -9.09
N PHE A 100 -13.43 -3.14 -7.77
CA PHE A 100 -14.43 -2.27 -7.16
C PHE A 100 -13.78 -0.99 -6.60
N LEU A 101 -13.22 -0.16 -7.49
CA LEU A 101 -12.41 1.01 -7.14
C LEU A 101 -13.17 2.35 -7.29
N THR A 102 -14.49 2.33 -7.20
CA THR A 102 -15.36 3.51 -7.12
C THR A 102 -16.42 3.28 -6.07
N LYS A 103 -16.97 4.35 -5.50
CA LYS A 103 -18.09 4.28 -4.54
C LYS A 103 -19.26 3.45 -5.10
N GLU A 104 -19.63 3.70 -6.35
CA GLU A 104 -20.71 2.99 -7.04
C GLU A 104 -20.43 1.47 -7.09
N ARG A 105 -19.23 1.08 -7.51
CA ARG A 105 -18.87 -0.33 -7.65
C ARG A 105 -18.75 -1.05 -6.31
N ALA A 106 -18.20 -0.35 -5.30
CA ALA A 106 -18.01 -0.90 -3.96
C ALA A 106 -19.27 -0.87 -3.10
N ALA A 107 -20.36 -0.21 -3.56
CA ALA A 107 -21.62 -0.08 -2.81
C ALA A 107 -22.25 -1.42 -2.42
N GLY A 108 -21.99 -2.49 -3.18
CA GLY A 108 -22.44 -3.84 -2.86
C GLY A 108 -21.99 -4.31 -1.47
N HIS A 109 -20.80 -3.92 -1.02
CA HIS A 109 -20.32 -4.28 0.32
C HIS A 109 -21.16 -3.63 1.44
N ILE A 110 -21.60 -2.38 1.22
CA ILE A 110 -22.47 -1.68 2.18
C ILE A 110 -23.86 -2.29 2.19
N ALA A 111 -24.39 -2.63 1.01
CA ALA A 111 -25.67 -3.35 0.89
C ALA A 111 -25.62 -4.72 1.61
N ALA A 112 -24.47 -5.38 1.62
CA ALA A 112 -24.21 -6.63 2.33
C ALA A 112 -24.00 -6.45 3.85
N GLY A 113 -23.96 -5.21 4.34
CA GLY A 113 -23.96 -4.88 5.78
C GLY A 113 -22.62 -4.45 6.36
N ALA A 114 -21.59 -4.25 5.55
CA ALA A 114 -20.39 -3.55 6.00
C ALA A 114 -20.69 -2.07 6.31
N LYS A 115 -19.95 -1.48 7.25
CA LYS A 115 -20.07 -0.05 7.55
C LYS A 115 -19.11 0.78 6.70
N HIS A 116 -17.91 0.28 6.49
CA HIS A 116 -16.85 0.97 5.76
C HIS A 116 -16.16 0.04 4.76
N VAL A 117 -15.69 0.62 3.66
CA VAL A 117 -14.88 -0.07 2.63
C VAL A 117 -13.56 0.65 2.46
N VAL A 118 -12.45 -0.09 2.63
CA VAL A 118 -11.08 0.39 2.41
C VAL A 118 -10.55 -0.21 1.11
N MET A 119 -10.42 0.60 0.08
CA MET A 119 -9.88 0.19 -1.21
C MET A 119 -8.35 0.06 -1.12
N SER A 120 -7.81 -1.11 -1.44
CA SER A 120 -6.37 -1.37 -1.46
C SER A 120 -5.71 -0.94 -2.78
N ALA A 121 -6.17 0.14 -3.36
CA ALA A 121 -5.64 0.76 -4.57
C ALA A 121 -6.16 2.20 -4.67
N PRO A 122 -5.52 3.06 -5.49
CA PRO A 122 -6.05 4.40 -5.75
C PRO A 122 -7.46 4.33 -6.31
N SER A 123 -8.38 5.11 -5.73
CA SER A 123 -9.75 5.21 -6.24
C SER A 123 -9.77 5.81 -7.65
N LYS A 124 -10.78 5.42 -8.43
CA LYS A 124 -11.01 5.93 -9.79
C LYS A 124 -12.06 7.04 -9.86
N ASP A 125 -12.55 7.46 -8.70
CA ASP A 125 -13.48 8.56 -8.51
C ASP A 125 -12.97 9.54 -7.43
N ASP A 126 -13.87 10.29 -6.80
CA ASP A 126 -13.59 11.24 -5.73
C ASP A 126 -13.51 10.62 -4.32
N THR A 127 -13.43 9.29 -4.19
CA THR A 127 -13.23 8.61 -2.90
C THR A 127 -11.99 9.17 -2.22
N PRO A 128 -12.09 9.62 -0.93
CA PRO A 128 -10.94 10.11 -0.19
C PRO A 128 -9.79 9.11 -0.13
N MET A 129 -8.58 9.61 -0.33
CA MET A 129 -7.34 8.81 -0.21
C MET A 129 -6.58 9.21 1.04
N PHE A 130 -6.07 8.21 1.76
CA PHE A 130 -5.30 8.40 2.97
C PHE A 130 -3.92 7.76 2.84
N VAL A 131 -2.93 8.43 3.43
CA VAL A 131 -1.59 7.91 3.69
C VAL A 131 -1.31 8.15 5.17
N MET A 132 -1.03 7.08 5.90
CA MET A 132 -0.71 7.15 7.31
C MET A 132 0.53 8.03 7.56
N GLY A 133 0.50 8.86 8.59
CA GLY A 133 1.52 9.87 8.89
C GLY A 133 1.38 11.16 8.07
N VAL A 134 0.48 11.22 7.08
CA VAL A 134 0.35 12.38 6.19
C VAL A 134 -0.98 13.10 6.36
N ASN A 135 -2.10 12.41 6.18
CA ASN A 135 -3.42 13.04 6.18
C ASN A 135 -4.54 12.23 6.86
N GLN A 136 -4.22 11.16 7.58
CA GLN A 136 -5.23 10.33 8.26
C GLN A 136 -6.12 11.13 9.22
N ASP A 137 -5.61 12.22 9.79
CA ASP A 137 -6.36 13.06 10.73
C ASP A 137 -7.52 13.82 10.07
N THR A 138 -7.60 13.80 8.72
CA THR A 138 -8.72 14.37 7.97
C THR A 138 -9.89 13.38 7.78
N TYR A 139 -9.73 12.12 8.27
CA TYR A 139 -10.81 11.15 8.24
C TYR A 139 -11.95 11.55 9.20
N THR A 140 -13.17 11.34 8.75
CA THR A 140 -14.40 11.53 9.54
C THR A 140 -15.31 10.31 9.40
N SER A 141 -16.09 9.99 10.41
CA SER A 141 -16.93 8.77 10.50
C SER A 141 -18.03 8.66 9.43
N ASP A 142 -18.37 9.74 8.74
CA ASP A 142 -19.30 9.73 7.60
C ASP A 142 -18.63 9.26 6.28
N MET A 143 -17.32 9.10 6.26
CA MET A 143 -16.58 8.60 5.10
C MET A 143 -16.72 7.06 4.96
N THR A 144 -17.79 6.61 4.36
CA THR A 144 -18.10 5.19 4.17
C THR A 144 -17.10 4.46 3.28
N PHE A 145 -16.55 5.15 2.27
CA PHE A 145 -15.56 4.62 1.32
C PHE A 145 -14.28 5.42 1.44
N VAL A 146 -13.16 4.73 1.60
CA VAL A 146 -11.82 5.32 1.63
C VAL A 146 -10.85 4.49 0.79
N SER A 147 -9.75 5.11 0.40
CA SER A 147 -8.66 4.43 -0.32
C SER A 147 -7.35 4.60 0.44
N ASN A 148 -6.57 3.52 0.58
CA ASN A 148 -5.20 3.55 1.11
C ASN A 148 -4.18 4.01 0.05
N ALA A 149 -4.61 4.69 -1.02
CA ALA A 149 -3.78 5.11 -2.15
C ALA A 149 -3.02 3.93 -2.81
N SER A 150 -1.78 4.14 -3.27
CA SER A 150 -0.91 3.09 -3.79
C SER A 150 0.31 2.89 -2.87
N CYS A 151 1.00 1.76 -3.01
CA CYS A 151 2.27 1.52 -2.31
C CYS A 151 3.31 2.61 -2.60
N THR A 152 3.44 3.02 -3.86
CA THR A 152 4.33 4.12 -4.28
C THR A 152 3.92 5.46 -3.66
N THR A 153 2.62 5.76 -3.58
CA THR A 153 2.14 6.99 -2.92
C THR A 153 2.45 6.96 -1.42
N ASN A 154 2.30 5.80 -0.78
CA ASN A 154 2.63 5.60 0.63
C ASN A 154 4.13 5.78 0.91
N CYS A 155 5.01 5.45 -0.04
CA CYS A 155 6.43 5.73 0.07
C CYS A 155 6.75 7.21 -0.20
N LEU A 156 6.20 7.78 -1.26
CA LEU A 156 6.53 9.12 -1.72
C LEU A 156 6.01 10.22 -0.80
N ALA A 157 4.78 10.08 -0.28
CA ALA A 157 4.12 11.16 0.45
C ALA A 157 4.81 11.53 1.77
N PRO A 158 5.29 10.60 2.62
CA PRO A 158 6.06 10.93 3.81
C PRO A 158 7.33 11.72 3.51
N VAL A 159 8.13 11.30 2.52
CA VAL A 159 9.35 11.99 2.10
C VAL A 159 9.02 13.38 1.54
N ALA A 160 8.01 13.47 0.68
CA ALA A 160 7.56 14.75 0.12
C ALA A 160 7.04 15.70 1.20
N LYS A 161 6.35 15.17 2.22
CA LYS A 161 5.89 15.95 3.39
C LYS A 161 7.07 16.57 4.13
N VAL A 162 8.07 15.76 4.50
CA VAL A 162 9.24 16.28 5.24
C VAL A 162 9.97 17.34 4.43
N LEU A 163 10.21 17.12 3.13
CA LEU A 163 10.86 18.12 2.27
C LEU A 163 10.03 19.39 2.17
N HIS A 164 8.70 19.24 1.96
CA HIS A 164 7.83 20.40 1.77
C HIS A 164 7.66 21.24 3.04
N ASP A 165 7.48 20.58 4.17
CA ASP A 165 7.26 21.27 5.46
C ASP A 165 8.52 22.04 5.92
N ASN A 166 9.72 21.51 5.66
CA ASN A 166 10.96 22.14 6.07
C ASN A 166 11.51 23.15 5.03
N PHE A 167 11.50 22.78 3.76
CA PHE A 167 12.22 23.51 2.71
C PHE A 167 11.32 24.05 1.61
N GLY A 168 10.05 23.62 1.53
CA GLY A 168 9.16 23.89 0.41
C GLY A 168 9.58 23.11 -0.85
N ILE A 169 8.61 22.59 -1.59
CA ILE A 169 8.82 21.99 -2.90
C ILE A 169 8.19 22.93 -3.94
N ALA A 170 9.01 23.45 -4.86
CA ALA A 170 8.55 24.23 -6.00
C ALA A 170 7.95 23.31 -7.07
N ASP A 171 8.70 22.33 -7.49
CA ASP A 171 8.30 21.26 -8.42
C ASP A 171 9.22 20.03 -8.28
N GLY A 172 8.82 18.92 -8.93
CA GLY A 172 9.64 17.71 -8.91
C GLY A 172 9.16 16.60 -9.85
N LEU A 173 10.11 15.73 -10.17
CA LEU A 173 9.88 14.54 -10.96
C LEU A 173 10.24 13.30 -10.13
N MET A 174 9.36 12.31 -10.16
CA MET A 174 9.56 11.04 -9.49
C MET A 174 9.70 9.90 -10.50
N THR A 175 10.68 9.06 -10.30
CA THR A 175 10.74 7.74 -10.93
C THR A 175 10.66 6.67 -9.85
N THR A 176 9.69 5.77 -9.94
CA THR A 176 9.78 4.56 -9.13
C THR A 176 10.38 3.43 -9.95
N VAL A 177 11.49 2.86 -9.47
CA VAL A 177 12.01 1.58 -9.95
C VAL A 177 11.29 0.50 -9.16
N HIS A 178 10.33 -0.13 -9.83
CA HIS A 178 9.31 -0.93 -9.15
C HIS A 178 9.43 -2.41 -9.51
N SER A 179 9.33 -3.25 -8.51
CA SER A 179 9.28 -4.70 -8.70
C SER A 179 8.08 -5.13 -9.55
N THR A 180 8.11 -6.37 -10.03
CA THR A 180 7.03 -6.95 -10.83
C THR A 180 5.76 -7.09 -10.00
N THR A 181 4.61 -6.96 -10.66
CA THR A 181 3.30 -7.16 -10.04
C THR A 181 2.49 -8.20 -10.80
N ALA A 182 1.46 -8.76 -10.18
CA ALA A 182 0.62 -9.82 -10.75
C ALA A 182 -0.07 -9.46 -12.08
N THR A 183 -0.12 -8.18 -12.45
CA THR A 183 -0.68 -7.73 -13.72
C THR A 183 0.27 -7.87 -14.90
N GLN A 184 1.57 -8.03 -14.65
CA GLN A 184 2.60 -8.18 -15.68
C GLN A 184 2.64 -9.61 -16.23
N LYS A 185 3.20 -9.75 -17.44
CA LYS A 185 3.32 -11.05 -18.11
C LYS A 185 4.63 -11.72 -17.76
N THR A 186 4.62 -13.04 -17.53
CA THR A 186 5.84 -13.84 -17.34
C THR A 186 6.63 -14.00 -18.64
N VAL A 187 5.92 -14.16 -19.78
CA VAL A 187 6.45 -14.19 -21.15
C VAL A 187 5.69 -13.19 -21.99
N ASP A 188 6.22 -12.84 -23.18
CA ASP A 188 5.52 -11.91 -24.10
C ASP A 188 4.09 -12.39 -24.38
N GLY A 189 3.10 -11.54 -24.09
CA GLY A 189 1.70 -11.85 -24.22
C GLY A 189 0.86 -10.63 -24.63
N VAL A 190 -0.32 -10.89 -25.13
CA VAL A 190 -1.21 -9.83 -25.65
C VAL A 190 -1.60 -8.86 -24.52
N SER A 191 -1.41 -7.57 -24.77
CA SER A 191 -1.84 -6.46 -23.94
C SER A 191 -2.19 -5.26 -24.82
N VAL A 192 -3.45 -5.19 -25.25
CA VAL A 192 -3.92 -4.20 -26.24
C VAL A 192 -3.85 -2.77 -25.70
N LYS A 193 -4.09 -2.57 -24.40
CA LYS A 193 -4.12 -1.25 -23.76
C LYS A 193 -2.73 -0.78 -23.30
N ASP A 194 -1.83 -1.69 -22.99
CA ASP A 194 -0.46 -1.41 -22.54
C ASP A 194 0.50 -2.37 -23.22
N TRP A 195 1.03 -1.96 -24.36
CA TRP A 195 1.92 -2.80 -25.16
C TRP A 195 3.22 -3.14 -24.43
N ARG A 196 3.77 -2.18 -23.67
CA ARG A 196 4.98 -2.42 -22.86
C ARG A 196 4.71 -3.41 -21.72
N GLY A 197 3.57 -3.30 -21.05
CA GLY A 197 3.14 -4.24 -20.01
C GLY A 197 2.81 -5.65 -20.53
N GLY A 198 2.69 -5.83 -21.86
CA GLY A 198 2.60 -7.14 -22.52
C GLY A 198 3.94 -7.89 -22.67
N ARG A 199 5.08 -7.23 -22.41
CA ARG A 199 6.40 -7.85 -22.52
C ARG A 199 6.77 -8.61 -21.25
N ALA A 200 7.64 -9.62 -21.42
CA ALA A 200 8.11 -10.48 -20.35
C ALA A 200 8.77 -9.69 -19.22
N ALA A 201 8.19 -9.76 -18.02
CA ALA A 201 8.66 -8.99 -16.85
C ALA A 201 10.05 -9.43 -16.37
N SER A 202 10.36 -10.71 -16.49
CA SER A 202 11.62 -11.32 -16.01
C SER A 202 12.86 -10.97 -16.83
N GLY A 203 12.70 -10.41 -18.03
CA GLY A 203 13.81 -10.14 -18.95
C GLY A 203 13.90 -8.67 -19.42
N ASN A 204 13.13 -7.75 -18.85
CA ASN A 204 13.04 -6.39 -19.34
C ASN A 204 13.00 -5.34 -18.23
N ILE A 205 13.52 -4.15 -18.56
CA ILE A 205 13.15 -2.91 -17.86
C ILE A 205 11.98 -2.30 -18.64
N ILE A 206 10.81 -2.16 -18.00
CA ILE A 206 9.58 -1.77 -18.67
C ILE A 206 9.10 -0.40 -18.16
N PRO A 207 9.24 0.67 -18.97
CA PRO A 207 8.64 1.98 -18.65
C PRO A 207 7.10 1.86 -18.57
N SER A 208 6.51 2.41 -17.52
CA SER A 208 5.07 2.38 -17.28
C SER A 208 4.61 3.71 -16.70
N SER A 209 3.39 4.11 -17.00
CA SER A 209 2.78 5.26 -16.35
C SER A 209 2.42 4.95 -14.90
N THR A 210 2.46 5.98 -14.04
CA THR A 210 1.97 5.89 -12.66
C THR A 210 1.24 7.17 -12.28
N GLY A 211 0.15 7.01 -11.53
CA GLY A 211 -0.56 8.14 -10.92
C GLY A 211 -0.05 8.51 -9.52
N ALA A 212 0.96 7.81 -9.00
CA ALA A 212 1.38 7.93 -7.62
C ALA A 212 1.85 9.34 -7.23
N ALA A 213 2.66 9.99 -8.09
CA ALA A 213 3.13 11.35 -7.83
C ALA A 213 1.98 12.39 -7.86
N LYS A 214 1.02 12.22 -8.78
CA LYS A 214 -0.19 13.06 -8.81
C LYS A 214 -1.09 12.83 -7.60
N ALA A 215 -1.14 11.60 -7.09
CA ALA A 215 -1.91 11.26 -5.90
C ALA A 215 -1.36 11.94 -4.63
N VAL A 216 -0.06 12.28 -4.58
CA VAL A 216 0.50 13.07 -3.47
C VAL A 216 -0.22 14.42 -3.35
N GLY A 217 -0.56 15.07 -4.46
CA GLY A 217 -1.35 16.31 -4.43
C GLY A 217 -2.79 16.16 -3.90
N LYS A 218 -3.32 14.93 -3.79
CA LYS A 218 -4.61 14.67 -3.14
C LYS A 218 -4.48 14.52 -1.63
N VAL A 219 -3.35 13.99 -1.14
CA VAL A 219 -3.09 13.79 0.30
C VAL A 219 -2.33 14.96 0.92
N ILE A 220 -1.58 15.72 0.11
CA ILE A 220 -0.92 16.99 0.49
C ILE A 220 -1.37 18.06 -0.52
N PRO A 221 -2.48 18.77 -0.27
CA PRO A 221 -3.08 19.69 -1.26
C PRO A 221 -2.15 20.81 -1.75
N SER A 222 -1.20 21.27 -0.93
CA SER A 222 -0.19 22.27 -1.29
C SER A 222 0.80 21.78 -2.37
N LEU A 223 0.90 20.47 -2.58
CA LEU A 223 1.71 19.85 -3.64
C LEU A 223 0.91 19.50 -4.90
N ASN A 224 -0.36 19.88 -4.97
CA ASN A 224 -1.17 19.62 -6.15
C ASN A 224 -0.60 20.34 -7.40
N GLY A 225 -0.32 19.56 -8.44
CA GLY A 225 0.28 20.05 -9.68
C GLY A 225 1.80 20.26 -9.65
N LYS A 226 2.46 20.15 -8.49
CA LYS A 226 3.91 20.32 -8.35
C LYS A 226 4.71 19.03 -8.62
N LEU A 227 4.10 17.86 -8.48
CA LEU A 227 4.76 16.57 -8.66
C LEU A 227 4.13 15.76 -9.80
N THR A 228 4.97 15.16 -10.63
CA THR A 228 4.58 14.12 -11.60
C THR A 228 5.67 13.06 -11.69
N GLY A 229 5.40 11.94 -12.38
CA GLY A 229 6.41 10.90 -12.47
C GLY A 229 6.01 9.70 -13.31
N MET A 230 6.91 8.74 -13.35
CA MET A 230 6.77 7.49 -14.09
C MET A 230 7.28 6.29 -13.27
N SER A 231 7.06 5.09 -13.80
CA SER A 231 7.57 3.84 -13.22
C SER A 231 8.48 3.14 -14.22
N MET A 232 9.56 2.54 -13.72
CA MET A 232 10.36 1.54 -14.41
C MET A 232 10.12 0.20 -13.72
N ARG A 233 9.45 -0.75 -14.40
CA ARG A 233 9.33 -2.11 -13.90
C ARG A 233 10.61 -2.88 -14.17
N VAL A 234 11.14 -3.55 -13.13
CA VAL A 234 12.38 -4.31 -13.19
C VAL A 234 12.15 -5.76 -12.75
N PRO A 235 13.04 -6.71 -13.11
CA PRO A 235 12.86 -8.13 -12.81
C PRO A 235 13.18 -8.50 -11.34
N THR A 236 12.81 -7.68 -10.38
CA THR A 236 12.76 -8.01 -8.96
C THR A 236 11.33 -8.41 -8.59
N LEU A 237 11.17 -9.28 -7.61
CA LEU A 237 9.84 -9.81 -7.27
C LEU A 237 9.14 -8.99 -6.20
N ASP A 238 9.91 -8.29 -5.36
CA ASP A 238 9.40 -7.39 -4.31
C ASP A 238 10.47 -6.37 -3.95
N VAL A 239 10.11 -5.41 -3.14
CA VAL A 239 10.83 -4.19 -2.76
C VAL A 239 11.12 -3.28 -3.96
N SER A 240 10.62 -2.10 -3.87
CA SER A 240 10.71 -1.03 -4.87
C SER A 240 11.41 0.17 -4.28
N VAL A 241 11.80 1.12 -5.15
CA VAL A 241 12.45 2.35 -4.72
C VAL A 241 11.83 3.56 -5.42
N VAL A 242 11.65 4.63 -4.68
CA VAL A 242 11.31 5.98 -5.18
C VAL A 242 12.61 6.78 -5.35
N ASP A 243 12.83 7.29 -6.53
CA ASP A 243 13.79 8.32 -6.90
C ASP A 243 13.00 9.63 -7.09
N LEU A 244 13.14 10.57 -6.17
CA LEU A 244 12.46 11.85 -6.21
C LEU A 244 13.49 12.97 -6.42
N THR A 245 13.42 13.66 -7.55
CA THR A 245 14.21 14.85 -7.84
C THR A 245 13.34 16.09 -7.75
N VAL A 246 13.71 17.06 -6.91
CA VAL A 246 12.92 18.26 -6.64
C VAL A 246 13.75 19.54 -6.71
N ASN A 247 13.06 20.64 -7.06
CA ASN A 247 13.49 21.98 -6.77
C ASN A 247 12.88 22.43 -5.43
N LEU A 248 13.72 22.81 -4.47
CA LEU A 248 13.31 23.37 -3.19
C LEU A 248 13.04 24.87 -3.30
N GLU A 249 12.11 25.38 -2.50
CA GLU A 249 11.82 26.83 -2.42
C GLU A 249 12.86 27.55 -1.52
N LYS A 250 13.39 26.83 -0.53
CA LYS A 250 14.43 27.32 0.40
C LYS A 250 15.70 26.50 0.21
N PRO A 251 16.88 27.14 0.12
CA PRO A 251 18.14 26.43 0.07
C PRO A 251 18.34 25.54 1.29
N ALA A 252 18.89 24.35 1.07
CA ALA A 252 19.28 23.41 2.13
C ALA A 252 20.47 22.58 1.68
N THR A 253 21.38 22.30 2.58
CA THR A 253 22.43 21.31 2.36
C THR A 253 21.82 19.91 2.40
N TYR A 254 22.48 18.95 1.75
CA TYR A 254 22.02 17.57 1.80
C TYR A 254 22.03 16.99 3.23
N ASP A 255 22.99 17.42 4.07
CA ASP A 255 23.06 17.03 5.48
C ASP A 255 21.85 17.55 6.29
N GLU A 256 21.37 18.77 6.01
CA GLU A 256 20.17 19.31 6.64
C GLU A 256 18.93 18.51 6.22
N ILE A 257 18.85 18.07 4.95
CA ILE A 257 17.78 17.19 4.47
C ILE A 257 17.83 15.85 5.19
N CYS A 258 19.01 15.22 5.29
CA CYS A 258 19.19 13.97 6.02
C CYS A 258 18.79 14.10 7.50
N ALA A 259 19.17 15.21 8.14
CA ALA A 259 18.82 15.49 9.53
C ALA A 259 17.30 15.66 9.72
N ALA A 260 16.61 16.34 8.79
CA ALA A 260 15.15 16.48 8.82
C ALA A 260 14.44 15.14 8.65
N MET A 261 14.90 14.29 7.71
CA MET A 261 14.37 12.95 7.51
C MET A 261 14.55 12.07 8.74
N LYS A 262 15.73 12.07 9.33
CA LYS A 262 16.03 11.33 10.55
C LYS A 262 15.16 11.78 11.73
N THR A 263 15.04 13.08 11.91
CA THR A 263 14.17 13.64 12.97
C THR A 263 12.72 13.23 12.79
N ALA A 264 12.20 13.25 11.57
CA ALA A 264 10.84 12.85 11.27
C ALA A 264 10.63 11.34 11.50
N SER A 265 11.59 10.48 11.12
CA SER A 265 11.52 9.04 11.30
C SER A 265 11.53 8.61 12.77
N GLU A 266 12.27 9.32 13.61
CA GLU A 266 12.32 9.08 15.05
C GLU A 266 11.15 9.74 15.80
N GLY A 267 10.46 10.70 15.17
CA GLY A 267 9.40 11.54 15.73
C GLY A 267 8.02 11.30 15.13
N GLU A 268 7.51 12.30 14.41
CA GLU A 268 6.11 12.34 13.93
C GLU A 268 5.76 11.24 12.91
N LEU A 269 6.75 10.74 12.16
CA LEU A 269 6.55 9.68 11.17
C LEU A 269 7.09 8.32 11.64
N LYS A 270 7.31 8.15 12.93
CA LYS A 270 7.76 6.87 13.48
C LYS A 270 6.81 5.73 13.10
N GLY A 271 7.40 4.63 12.58
CA GLY A 271 6.65 3.47 12.08
C GLY A 271 6.06 3.66 10.68
N ILE A 272 6.25 4.83 10.06
CA ILE A 272 5.86 5.15 8.68
C ILE A 272 7.10 5.40 7.82
N LEU A 273 7.91 6.37 8.21
CA LEU A 273 9.22 6.68 7.65
C LEU A 273 10.30 6.03 8.51
N ASP A 274 11.24 5.34 7.87
CA ASP A 274 12.49 4.92 8.48
C ASP A 274 13.68 5.62 7.81
N TYR A 275 14.86 5.47 8.37
CA TYR A 275 16.08 6.13 7.92
C TYR A 275 17.25 5.15 7.95
N THR A 276 18.01 5.08 6.86
CA THR A 276 19.24 4.32 6.79
C THR A 276 20.40 5.16 6.26
N ASP A 277 21.59 4.94 6.81
CA ASP A 277 22.87 5.43 6.30
C ASP A 277 23.84 4.28 5.99
N GLU A 278 23.33 3.07 5.86
CA GLU A 278 24.07 1.87 5.48
C GLU A 278 24.13 1.69 3.97
N ALA A 279 25.04 0.86 3.49
CA ALA A 279 25.15 0.50 2.07
C ALA A 279 24.22 -0.69 1.76
N VAL A 280 22.94 -0.40 1.56
CA VAL A 280 21.84 -1.36 1.41
C VAL A 280 21.38 -1.53 -0.03
N VAL A 281 20.65 -2.61 -0.27
CA VAL A 281 19.97 -2.90 -1.53
C VAL A 281 18.54 -3.36 -1.26
N SER A 282 17.71 -3.46 -2.29
CA SER A 282 16.27 -3.74 -2.16
C SER A 282 15.93 -4.95 -1.28
N SER A 283 16.70 -6.06 -1.37
CA SER A 283 16.40 -7.29 -0.63
C SER A 283 16.56 -7.16 0.89
N ASP A 284 17.27 -6.14 1.36
CA ASP A 284 17.47 -5.90 2.80
C ASP A 284 16.19 -5.40 3.48
N PHE A 285 15.21 -4.94 2.70
CA PHE A 285 13.94 -4.40 3.19
C PHE A 285 12.75 -5.36 3.00
N LEU A 286 13.00 -6.62 2.65
CA LEU A 286 11.93 -7.62 2.56
C LEU A 286 11.25 -7.83 3.91
N GLY A 287 9.95 -7.63 3.95
CA GLY A 287 9.14 -7.78 5.16
C GLY A 287 9.13 -6.55 6.07
N ASP A 288 9.75 -5.44 5.64
CA ASP A 288 9.70 -4.19 6.40
C ASP A 288 8.31 -3.57 6.34
N THR A 289 7.79 -3.19 7.50
CA THR A 289 6.45 -2.59 7.63
C THR A 289 6.42 -1.08 7.45
N HIS A 290 7.58 -0.40 7.39
CA HIS A 290 7.63 1.01 7.02
C HIS A 290 7.26 1.15 5.53
N THR A 291 6.49 2.16 5.21
CA THR A 291 6.12 2.44 3.82
C THR A 291 7.13 3.29 3.08
N SER A 292 8.11 3.83 3.78
CA SER A 292 9.14 4.71 3.24
C SER A 292 10.40 4.56 4.08
N ILE A 293 11.50 4.10 3.49
CA ILE A 293 12.80 4.00 4.16
C ILE A 293 13.77 4.92 3.43
N PHE A 294 14.03 6.09 4.00
CA PHE A 294 14.91 7.09 3.40
C PHE A 294 16.36 6.61 3.41
N ASP A 295 17.01 6.61 2.25
CA ASP A 295 18.39 6.23 2.07
C ASP A 295 19.29 7.48 1.99
N ALA A 296 19.96 7.79 3.09
CA ALA A 296 20.80 8.98 3.19
C ALA A 296 22.03 8.92 2.28
N LYS A 297 22.51 7.74 1.90
CA LYS A 297 23.70 7.59 1.05
C LYS A 297 23.40 7.49 -0.44
N ALA A 298 22.15 7.25 -0.83
CA ALA A 298 21.77 7.12 -2.22
C ALA A 298 21.34 8.45 -2.88
N GLY A 299 21.06 9.50 -2.10
CA GLY A 299 20.66 10.80 -2.61
C GLY A 299 21.83 11.69 -3.05
N ILE A 300 21.51 12.76 -3.77
CA ILE A 300 22.49 13.69 -4.37
C ILE A 300 21.92 15.10 -4.34
N ALA A 301 22.72 16.09 -3.96
CA ALA A 301 22.44 17.51 -4.17
C ALA A 301 23.34 18.04 -5.31
N LEU A 302 22.73 18.61 -6.35
CA LEU A 302 23.48 19.32 -7.41
C LEU A 302 23.73 20.79 -7.02
N THR A 303 22.72 21.39 -6.39
CA THR A 303 22.79 22.74 -5.79
C THR A 303 22.04 22.69 -4.46
N ASP A 304 22.07 23.76 -3.68
CA ASP A 304 21.32 23.86 -2.42
C ASP A 304 19.78 23.81 -2.61
N THR A 305 19.31 23.92 -3.84
CA THR A 305 17.87 23.88 -4.17
C THR A 305 17.49 22.77 -5.11
N PHE A 306 18.43 22.10 -5.79
CA PHE A 306 18.13 21.01 -6.73
C PHE A 306 18.71 19.70 -6.22
N VAL A 307 17.83 18.85 -5.69
CA VAL A 307 18.22 17.67 -4.95
C VAL A 307 17.47 16.44 -5.41
N LYS A 308 18.12 15.29 -5.29
CA LYS A 308 17.55 13.96 -5.47
C LYS A 308 17.58 13.23 -4.14
N VAL A 309 16.45 12.66 -3.75
CA VAL A 309 16.34 11.77 -2.59
C VAL A 309 15.83 10.40 -3.01
N VAL A 310 16.22 9.39 -2.27
CA VAL A 310 15.89 7.98 -2.54
C VAL A 310 15.21 7.39 -1.32
N SER A 311 14.14 6.63 -1.54
CA SER A 311 13.44 5.92 -0.47
C SER A 311 12.97 4.55 -0.93
N TRP A 312 13.26 3.51 -0.13
CA TRP A 312 12.88 2.13 -0.33
C TRP A 312 11.51 1.82 0.27
N TYR A 313 10.86 0.78 -0.23
CA TYR A 313 9.61 0.26 0.35
C TYR A 313 9.34 -1.17 -0.07
N ASP A 314 8.93 -2.00 0.89
CA ASP A 314 8.29 -3.27 0.57
C ASP A 314 6.89 -2.96 0.05
N ASN A 315 6.68 -3.13 -1.24
CA ASN A 315 5.43 -2.74 -1.90
C ASN A 315 4.24 -3.65 -1.57
N GLU A 316 4.46 -4.72 -0.82
CA GLU A 316 3.44 -5.68 -0.38
C GLU A 316 3.21 -5.59 1.14
N ILE A 317 4.23 -5.87 1.97
CA ILE A 317 4.10 -5.90 3.44
C ILE A 317 3.88 -4.50 4.02
N GLY A 318 4.74 -3.53 3.72
CA GLY A 318 4.59 -2.17 4.24
C GLY A 318 3.24 -1.55 3.86
N TYR A 319 2.82 -1.77 2.63
CA TYR A 319 1.52 -1.31 2.15
C TYR A 319 0.34 -2.02 2.85
N SER A 320 0.42 -3.34 3.01
CA SER A 320 -0.65 -4.15 3.63
C SER A 320 -0.80 -3.84 5.13
N ASP A 321 0.30 -3.62 5.83
CA ASP A 321 0.33 -3.19 7.22
C ASP A 321 -0.40 -1.84 7.41
N LYS A 322 -0.17 -0.89 6.51
CA LYS A 322 -0.81 0.43 6.62
C LYS A 322 -2.30 0.44 6.27
N ILE A 323 -2.81 -0.56 5.55
CA ILE A 323 -4.26 -0.78 5.44
C ILE A 323 -4.85 -1.10 6.81
N LEU A 324 -4.17 -1.93 7.60
CA LEU A 324 -4.61 -2.27 8.95
C LEU A 324 -4.51 -1.08 9.90
N CYS A 325 -3.38 -0.34 9.86
CA CYS A 325 -3.23 0.90 10.63
C CYS A 325 -4.33 1.94 10.29
N LEU A 326 -4.69 2.07 9.01
CA LEU A 326 -5.78 2.96 8.59
C LEU A 326 -7.13 2.51 9.19
N ILE A 327 -7.42 1.21 9.19
CA ILE A 327 -8.64 0.66 9.82
C ILE A 327 -8.64 0.91 11.32
N GLU A 328 -7.53 0.72 12.02
CA GLU A 328 -7.40 1.03 13.46
C GLU A 328 -7.65 2.52 13.74
N HIS A 329 -7.08 3.40 12.90
CA HIS A 329 -7.34 4.83 12.98
C HIS A 329 -8.81 5.16 12.76
N MET A 330 -9.43 4.65 11.68
CA MET A 330 -10.85 4.82 11.38
C MET A 330 -11.70 4.36 12.57
N TYR A 331 -11.45 3.16 13.08
CA TYR A 331 -12.17 2.64 14.24
C TYR A 331 -12.06 3.55 15.45
N SER A 332 -10.88 4.12 15.71
CA SER A 332 -10.67 5.05 16.83
C SER A 332 -11.47 6.35 16.69
N VAL A 333 -11.74 6.79 15.45
CA VAL A 333 -12.56 7.99 15.17
C VAL A 333 -14.05 7.65 15.23
N ASP A 334 -14.46 6.50 14.69
CA ASP A 334 -15.85 6.06 14.61
C ASP A 334 -16.45 5.74 15.99
N HIS A 335 -15.61 5.52 17.01
CA HIS A 335 -16.03 5.12 18.35
C HIS A 335 -15.67 6.14 19.46
N LYS A 336 -15.34 7.38 19.05
CA LYS A 336 -15.24 8.54 19.96
C LYS A 336 -16.63 9.09 20.23
#